data_f71610b7539cdb79130d500667412f76
#
_entry.id   f71610b7539cdb79130d500667412f76
#
_cell.length_a   1.000
_cell.length_b   1.000
_cell.length_c   1.000
_cell.angle_alpha   90.00
_cell.angle_beta   90.00
_cell.angle_gamma   90.00
#
_symmetry.space_group_name_H-M   'P 1'
#
loop_
_entity.id
_entity.type
_entity.pdbx_description
1 polymer ?
#
loop_
_entity_poly.entity_id
_entity_poly.type
_entity_poly.pdbx_seq_one_letter_code
_entity_poly.pdbx_strand_id
1 'polypeptide(L)'
;MWPAPKRTPEAMGAAAKRSVDETDDGAAASRSPSRRSLGALDALTFLMADVRDGIGPFLAVFLKGSQHWSSGDIGLVMGASGIAAALSQIPAGMLVDAARAKRAVIAVSSLTIGLGCLAIAHSSTLLVVLAIQVMLALVAAVIPPCLAALSLGIVGHGALPARVSRNESLNHAGNFTAAAMAGLVGQYQGAIWLFYLVCFFAFASSLAVMLIRPSEIDHELARGGETVRDGKAQPLPLARIVTRRDVWVFLATVVFFHFGNAAMLPLAGQMIAKTHPGQDLIGLSACVIAAQLVMMVTASAVGRAMRAGIGRKKIFLVALVVLPIRGLLFAATDNAYAVIGIQILDGISAGIFGVVATIIASDLMRGTGRFSFAQGTIALAVGIGAALSNLTSGFIVDRFGFGAAFCLLAFMALIALLLFAVAMPETLGNIRSSRASTIIPISPAVAAADACEGHRR
;
A
#
# COMPACT_ATOMS: atom_id res chain seq x y z
N MET A 1 43.40 -39.55 52.53
CA MET A 1 43.45 -38.95 51.21
C MET A 1 42.35 -39.55 50.37
N TRP A 2 41.23 -38.85 50.16
CA TRP A 2 40.05 -39.35 49.46
C TRP A 2 40.16 -38.90 48.02
N PRO A 3 39.99 -39.77 47.00
CA PRO A 3 40.07 -39.34 45.58
C PRO A 3 38.81 -38.59 45.18
N ALA A 4 39.01 -37.47 44.43
CA ALA A 4 37.93 -36.63 43.85
C ALA A 4 37.10 -37.41 42.80
N PRO A 5 35.80 -37.19 42.70
CA PRO A 5 34.94 -37.88 41.74
C PRO A 5 35.28 -37.49 40.29
N LYS A 6 35.45 -38.47 39.41
CA LYS A 6 35.64 -38.32 37.98
C LYS A 6 34.31 -37.81 37.37
N ARG A 7 34.35 -36.63 36.75
CA ARG A 7 33.21 -36.10 35.96
C ARG A 7 33.00 -36.95 34.70
N THR A 8 31.78 -37.42 34.50
CA THR A 8 31.42 -38.20 33.31
C THR A 8 31.31 -37.31 32.07
N PRO A 9 31.57 -37.83 30.85
CA PRO A 9 31.48 -37.05 29.60
C PRO A 9 30.12 -36.40 29.33
N GLU A 10 29.04 -36.97 29.86
CA GLU A 10 27.67 -36.39 29.76
C GLU A 10 27.50 -35.09 30.56
N ALA A 11 28.18 -34.93 31.70
CA ALA A 11 28.14 -33.70 32.49
C ALA A 11 28.90 -32.56 31.80
N MET A 12 29.92 -32.87 31.02
CA MET A 12 30.65 -31.87 30.21
C MET A 12 29.85 -31.41 28.97
N GLY A 13 29.07 -32.32 28.35
CA GLY A 13 28.21 -32.00 27.21
C GLY A 13 26.99 -31.15 27.64
N ALA A 14 26.43 -31.38 28.82
CA ALA A 14 25.31 -30.59 29.34
C ALA A 14 25.75 -29.21 29.82
N ALA A 15 26.96 -29.08 30.38
CA ALA A 15 27.52 -27.76 30.75
C ALA A 15 27.93 -26.92 29.53
N ALA A 16 28.47 -27.54 28.47
CA ALA A 16 28.79 -26.87 27.21
C ALA A 16 27.52 -26.42 26.45
N LYS A 17 26.44 -27.23 26.48
CA LYS A 17 25.16 -26.85 25.90
C LYS A 17 24.49 -25.70 26.66
N ARG A 18 24.54 -25.67 27.99
CA ARG A 18 24.03 -24.56 28.80
C ARG A 18 24.83 -23.25 28.57
N SER A 19 26.14 -23.33 28.46
CA SER A 19 26.96 -22.14 28.20
C SER A 19 26.76 -21.56 26.76
N VAL A 20 26.38 -22.38 25.79
CA VAL A 20 26.05 -21.92 24.43
C VAL A 20 24.65 -21.30 24.38
N ASP A 21 23.65 -21.87 25.10
CA ASP A 21 22.30 -21.30 25.21
C ASP A 21 22.30 -19.99 26.05
N GLU A 22 23.08 -19.90 27.14
CA GLU A 22 23.17 -18.68 27.96
C GLU A 22 23.96 -17.54 27.32
N THR A 23 24.89 -17.82 26.37
CA THR A 23 25.60 -16.77 25.64
C THR A 23 24.84 -16.26 24.44
N ASP A 24 23.87 -17.00 23.90
CA ASP A 24 23.02 -16.56 22.76
C ASP A 24 21.80 -15.73 23.24
N ASP A 25 21.30 -15.98 24.46
CA ASP A 25 20.22 -15.18 25.08
C ASP A 25 20.71 -13.83 25.64
N GLY A 26 21.99 -13.68 25.92
CA GLY A 26 22.58 -12.47 26.50
C GLY A 26 22.85 -11.35 25.48
N ALA A 27 22.94 -11.64 24.18
CA ALA A 27 23.25 -10.65 23.14
C ALA A 27 22.03 -10.09 22.41
N ALA A 28 20.86 -10.71 22.56
CA ALA A 28 19.58 -10.28 22.03
C ALA A 28 18.62 -9.85 23.15
N ALA A 29 19.07 -9.07 24.11
CA ALA A 29 18.16 -8.27 24.93
C ALA A 29 17.41 -7.34 23.96
N SER A 30 16.29 -7.82 23.42
CA SER A 30 15.38 -7.08 22.56
C SER A 30 14.96 -5.84 23.36
N ARG A 31 15.60 -4.70 23.08
CA ARG A 31 15.14 -3.43 23.62
C ARG A 31 13.70 -3.25 23.16
N SER A 32 12.76 -3.56 24.03
CA SER A 32 11.35 -3.32 23.75
C SER A 32 11.20 -1.81 23.48
N PRO A 33 10.64 -1.42 22.33
CA PRO A 33 10.51 -0.01 21.98
C PRO A 33 9.65 0.69 23.03
N SER A 34 10.00 1.93 23.38
CA SER A 34 9.28 2.70 24.39
C SER A 34 7.83 2.95 23.95
N ARG A 35 6.92 3.02 24.95
CA ARG A 35 5.52 3.43 24.69
C ARG A 35 5.44 4.79 23.97
N ARG A 36 6.40 5.69 24.23
CA ARG A 36 6.50 6.98 23.58
C ARG A 36 6.73 6.85 22.07
N SER A 37 7.73 6.07 21.65
CA SER A 37 8.01 5.89 20.21
C SER A 37 6.91 5.11 19.49
N LEU A 38 6.29 4.11 20.15
CA LEU A 38 5.15 3.41 19.60
C LEU A 38 3.93 4.31 19.45
N GLY A 39 3.61 5.14 20.46
CA GLY A 39 2.51 6.10 20.38
C GLY A 39 2.78 7.21 19.37
N ALA A 40 4.02 7.67 19.23
CA ALA A 40 4.42 8.62 18.20
C ALA A 40 4.28 8.04 16.79
N LEU A 41 4.62 6.76 16.61
CA LEU A 41 4.44 6.05 15.34
C LEU A 41 2.96 5.82 15.02
N ASP A 42 2.12 5.56 16.03
CA ASP A 42 0.67 5.48 15.88
C ASP A 42 0.08 6.83 15.42
N ALA A 43 0.42 7.90 16.13
CA ALA A 43 -0.01 9.25 15.79
C ALA A 43 0.46 9.67 14.38
N LEU A 44 1.73 9.38 14.06
CA LEU A 44 2.29 9.65 12.74
C LEU A 44 1.49 8.93 11.65
N THR A 45 1.21 7.63 11.81
CA THR A 45 0.47 6.84 10.83
C THR A 45 -0.95 7.37 10.61
N PHE A 46 -1.63 7.75 11.69
CA PHE A 46 -2.97 8.32 11.64
C PHE A 46 -2.98 9.68 10.92
N LEU A 47 -2.07 10.60 11.30
CA LEU A 47 -2.01 11.94 10.73
C LEU A 47 -1.51 11.95 9.27
N MET A 48 -0.60 11.02 8.94
CA MET A 48 -0.05 10.89 7.58
C MET A 48 -1.05 10.37 6.56
N ALA A 49 -2.15 9.76 6.99
CA ALA A 49 -3.18 9.25 6.09
C ALA A 49 -3.73 10.37 5.18
N ASP A 50 -4.06 11.53 5.76
CA ASP A 50 -4.51 12.70 5.00
C ASP A 50 -3.37 13.36 4.20
N VAL A 51 -2.19 13.48 4.79
CA VAL A 51 -1.04 14.15 4.15
C VAL A 51 -0.54 13.36 2.94
N ARG A 52 -0.51 12.02 3.01
CA ARG A 52 0.01 11.16 1.95
C ARG A 52 -0.91 11.11 0.74
N ASP A 53 -2.19 10.86 0.98
CA ASP A 53 -3.21 10.74 -0.06
C ASP A 53 -3.80 12.13 -0.37
N GLY A 54 -3.57 13.06 0.53
CA GLY A 54 -3.64 14.50 0.40
C GLY A 54 -5.00 15.03 -0.02
N ILE A 55 -4.94 16.23 -0.57
CA ILE A 55 -6.09 16.93 -1.12
C ILE A 55 -6.60 16.29 -2.43
N GLY A 56 -6.02 15.17 -2.91
CA GLY A 56 -6.22 14.60 -4.23
C GLY A 56 -7.65 14.68 -4.79
N PRO A 57 -8.63 13.94 -4.25
CA PRO A 57 -10.01 14.04 -4.72
C PRO A 57 -10.65 15.42 -4.48
N PHE A 58 -10.33 16.06 -3.35
CA PHE A 58 -10.83 17.39 -3.01
C PHE A 58 -10.21 18.49 -3.87
N LEU A 59 -8.95 18.31 -4.36
CA LEU A 59 -8.34 19.22 -5.32
C LEU A 59 -9.16 19.31 -6.61
N ALA A 60 -9.61 18.17 -7.13
CA ALA A 60 -10.43 18.14 -8.34
C ALA A 60 -11.76 18.91 -8.15
N VAL A 61 -12.39 18.76 -6.97
CA VAL A 61 -13.61 19.49 -6.61
C VAL A 61 -13.34 20.99 -6.46
N PHE A 62 -12.27 21.36 -5.78
CA PHE A 62 -11.86 22.76 -5.61
C PHE A 62 -11.59 23.44 -6.96
N LEU A 63 -10.80 22.81 -7.84
CA LEU A 63 -10.49 23.36 -9.16
C LEU A 63 -11.73 23.45 -10.05
N LYS A 64 -12.65 22.46 -9.98
CA LYS A 64 -13.90 22.48 -10.76
C LYS A 64 -14.93 23.45 -10.20
N GLY A 65 -15.19 23.38 -8.89
CA GLY A 65 -16.24 24.16 -8.24
C GLY A 65 -15.85 25.61 -7.97
N SER A 66 -14.67 25.85 -7.37
CA SER A 66 -14.24 27.19 -6.94
C SER A 66 -13.44 27.96 -7.99
N GLN A 67 -12.66 27.25 -8.84
CA GLN A 67 -11.79 27.87 -9.84
C GLN A 67 -12.34 27.75 -11.28
N HIS A 68 -13.42 26.99 -11.48
CA HIS A 68 -14.10 26.78 -12.77
C HIS A 68 -13.21 26.20 -13.88
N TRP A 69 -12.21 25.38 -13.51
CA TRP A 69 -11.32 24.75 -14.49
C TRP A 69 -12.03 23.71 -15.35
N SER A 70 -11.50 23.47 -16.56
CA SER A 70 -11.92 22.36 -17.40
C SER A 70 -11.57 21.01 -16.76
N SER A 71 -12.36 19.97 -17.03
CA SER A 71 -12.04 18.63 -16.56
C SER A 71 -10.77 18.06 -17.21
N GLY A 72 -10.44 18.54 -18.42
CA GLY A 72 -9.19 18.25 -19.12
C GLY A 72 -7.98 18.79 -18.37
N ASP A 73 -8.00 20.06 -17.92
CA ASP A 73 -6.90 20.68 -17.17
C ASP A 73 -6.71 19.99 -15.80
N ILE A 74 -7.81 19.67 -15.14
CA ILE A 74 -7.78 18.90 -13.86
C ILE A 74 -7.17 17.51 -14.11
N GLY A 75 -7.60 16.83 -15.18
CA GLY A 75 -7.06 15.53 -15.58
C GLY A 75 -5.58 15.60 -15.92
N LEU A 76 -5.13 16.67 -16.60
CA LEU A 76 -3.71 16.90 -16.88
C LEU A 76 -2.87 17.03 -15.60
N VAL A 77 -3.32 17.85 -14.65
CA VAL A 77 -2.63 18.06 -13.38
C VAL A 77 -2.55 16.74 -12.58
N MET A 78 -3.67 16.03 -12.44
CA MET A 78 -3.73 14.77 -11.69
C MET A 78 -2.96 13.64 -12.42
N GLY A 79 -3.06 13.57 -13.74
CA GLY A 79 -2.35 12.59 -14.55
C GLY A 79 -0.84 12.78 -14.51
N ALA A 80 -0.36 14.02 -14.70
CA ALA A 80 1.07 14.34 -14.66
C ALA A 80 1.67 14.07 -13.26
N SER A 81 0.96 14.48 -12.19
CA SER A 81 1.40 14.18 -10.83
C SER A 81 1.41 12.68 -10.55
N GLY A 82 0.43 11.93 -11.04
CA GLY A 82 0.38 10.48 -10.93
C GLY A 82 1.53 9.77 -11.66
N ILE A 83 1.88 10.25 -12.87
CA ILE A 83 3.05 9.74 -13.62
C ILE A 83 4.34 10.05 -12.84
N ALA A 84 4.49 11.27 -12.32
CA ALA A 84 5.64 11.65 -11.51
C ALA A 84 5.76 10.78 -10.25
N ALA A 85 4.65 10.54 -9.54
CA ALA A 85 4.60 9.63 -8.40
C ALA A 85 5.03 8.22 -8.79
N ALA A 86 4.49 7.66 -9.87
CA ALA A 86 4.79 6.31 -10.33
C ALA A 86 6.27 6.14 -10.69
N LEU A 87 6.85 7.08 -11.44
CA LEU A 87 8.26 7.05 -11.83
C LEU A 87 9.21 7.22 -10.64
N SER A 88 8.79 7.91 -9.59
CA SER A 88 9.60 8.15 -8.39
C SER A 88 9.59 7.00 -7.37
N GLN A 89 8.72 5.99 -7.50
CA GLN A 89 8.61 4.90 -6.50
C GLN A 89 9.93 4.16 -6.26
N ILE A 90 10.64 3.80 -7.33
CA ILE A 90 11.93 3.09 -7.22
C ILE A 90 13.03 4.02 -6.69
N PRO A 91 13.26 5.23 -7.26
CA PRO A 91 14.22 6.19 -6.71
C PRO A 91 13.95 6.57 -5.26
N ALA A 92 12.68 6.74 -4.87
CA ALA A 92 12.30 7.06 -3.50
C ALA A 92 12.67 5.94 -2.52
N GLY A 93 12.42 4.68 -2.88
CA GLY A 93 12.85 3.52 -2.08
C GLY A 93 14.37 3.50 -1.89
N MET A 94 15.14 3.69 -2.97
CA MET A 94 16.61 3.75 -2.91
C MET A 94 17.12 4.89 -2.03
N LEU A 95 16.48 6.07 -2.14
CA LEU A 95 16.81 7.24 -1.30
C LEU A 95 16.57 6.94 0.19
N VAL A 96 15.44 6.31 0.51
CA VAL A 96 15.08 5.95 1.89
C VAL A 96 16.04 4.90 2.45
N ASP A 97 16.46 3.92 1.65
CA ASP A 97 17.45 2.92 2.07
C ASP A 97 18.80 3.57 2.36
N ALA A 98 19.24 4.56 1.56
CA ALA A 98 20.46 5.31 1.78
C ALA A 98 20.39 6.27 2.98
N ALA A 99 19.19 6.81 3.27
CA ALA A 99 19.02 7.82 4.31
C ALA A 99 19.09 7.24 5.73
N ARG A 100 20.01 7.79 6.56
CA ARG A 100 20.06 7.52 8.01
C ARG A 100 19.03 8.38 8.76
N ALA A 101 18.75 9.58 8.30
CA ALA A 101 17.87 10.55 8.95
C ALA A 101 16.38 10.38 8.56
N LYS A 102 15.84 9.14 8.61
CA LYS A 102 14.46 8.82 8.17
C LYS A 102 13.38 9.71 8.80
N ARG A 103 13.56 10.11 10.08
CA ARG A 103 12.66 11.03 10.77
C ARG A 103 12.63 12.41 10.11
N ALA A 104 13.81 12.95 9.79
CA ALA A 104 13.93 14.24 9.10
C ALA A 104 13.34 14.17 7.68
N VAL A 105 13.55 13.08 6.96
CA VAL A 105 12.96 12.86 5.63
C VAL A 105 11.43 12.98 5.72
N ILE A 106 10.76 12.27 6.64
CA ILE A 106 9.30 12.37 6.81
C ILE A 106 8.89 13.79 7.20
N ALA A 107 9.57 14.41 8.18
CA ALA A 107 9.21 15.75 8.65
C ALA A 107 9.31 16.80 7.54
N VAL A 108 10.41 16.81 6.79
CA VAL A 108 10.62 17.75 5.68
C VAL A 108 9.61 17.48 4.57
N SER A 109 9.38 16.21 4.20
CA SER A 109 8.39 15.84 3.18
C SER A 109 6.98 16.30 3.57
N SER A 110 6.57 16.05 4.82
CA SER A 110 5.26 16.49 5.32
C SER A 110 5.11 18.01 5.25
N LEU A 111 6.09 18.76 5.74
CA LEU A 111 6.07 20.23 5.69
C LEU A 111 6.04 20.75 4.24
N THR A 112 6.82 20.15 3.35
CA THR A 112 6.83 20.51 1.93
C THR A 112 5.44 20.28 1.30
N ILE A 113 4.76 19.18 1.64
CA ILE A 113 3.40 18.92 1.17
C ILE A 113 2.42 19.97 1.72
N GLY A 114 2.46 20.25 3.02
CA GLY A 114 1.59 21.28 3.61
C GLY A 114 1.77 22.66 3.00
N LEU A 115 3.02 23.10 2.82
CA LEU A 115 3.34 24.38 2.19
C LEU A 115 2.96 24.42 0.71
N GLY A 116 3.18 23.33 -0.03
CA GLY A 116 2.77 23.22 -1.42
C GLY A 116 1.25 23.25 -1.59
N CYS A 117 0.50 22.61 -0.69
CA CYS A 117 -0.96 22.73 -0.67
C CYS A 117 -1.40 24.18 -0.45
N LEU A 118 -0.80 24.92 0.49
CA LEU A 118 -1.09 26.33 0.68
C LEU A 118 -0.77 27.17 -0.58
N ALA A 119 0.33 26.88 -1.25
CA ALA A 119 0.70 27.57 -2.50
C ALA A 119 -0.34 27.31 -3.62
N ILE A 120 -0.89 26.10 -3.72
CA ILE A 120 -1.97 25.77 -4.66
C ILE A 120 -3.24 26.56 -4.29
N ALA A 121 -3.60 26.66 -3.02
CA ALA A 121 -4.79 27.37 -2.57
C ALA A 121 -4.82 28.85 -3.04
N HIS A 122 -3.65 29.45 -3.20
CA HIS A 122 -3.48 30.85 -3.59
C HIS A 122 -3.03 31.03 -5.06
N SER A 123 -3.08 29.96 -5.89
CA SER A 123 -2.73 30.00 -7.30
C SER A 123 -3.88 29.55 -8.18
N SER A 124 -4.17 30.31 -9.25
CA SER A 124 -5.14 29.95 -10.30
C SER A 124 -4.48 29.58 -11.63
N THR A 125 -3.14 29.63 -11.70
CA THR A 125 -2.39 29.40 -12.95
C THR A 125 -2.12 27.91 -13.14
N LEU A 126 -2.59 27.34 -14.25
CA LEU A 126 -2.42 25.90 -14.57
C LEU A 126 -0.96 25.43 -14.43
N LEU A 127 -0.02 26.15 -15.01
CA LEU A 127 1.40 25.76 -15.00
C LEU A 127 1.97 25.74 -13.57
N VAL A 128 1.59 26.70 -12.73
CA VAL A 128 2.04 26.79 -11.33
C VAL A 128 1.48 25.61 -10.51
N VAL A 129 0.17 25.36 -10.62
CA VAL A 129 -0.48 24.24 -9.92
C VAL A 129 0.08 22.90 -10.40
N LEU A 130 0.29 22.73 -11.72
CA LEU A 130 0.91 21.54 -12.29
C LEU A 130 2.31 21.30 -11.74
N ALA A 131 3.17 22.34 -11.74
CA ALA A 131 4.53 22.23 -11.22
C ALA A 131 4.58 21.87 -9.75
N ILE A 132 3.72 22.50 -8.94
CA ILE A 132 3.61 22.19 -7.51
C ILE A 132 3.12 20.76 -7.32
N GLN A 133 2.08 20.33 -8.01
CA GLN A 133 1.54 18.97 -7.87
C GLN A 133 2.54 17.88 -8.27
N VAL A 134 3.31 18.10 -9.33
CA VAL A 134 4.41 17.20 -9.70
C VAL A 134 5.47 17.16 -8.59
N MET A 135 5.88 18.31 -8.06
CA MET A 135 6.82 18.37 -6.94
C MET A 135 6.28 17.64 -5.70
N LEU A 136 5.00 17.85 -5.35
CA LEU A 136 4.37 17.17 -4.20
C LEU A 136 4.32 15.64 -4.41
N ALA A 137 4.04 15.18 -5.62
CA ALA A 137 4.02 13.76 -5.95
C ALA A 137 5.40 13.10 -5.77
N LEU A 138 6.48 13.79 -6.20
CA LEU A 138 7.86 13.34 -5.99
C LEU A 138 8.20 13.24 -4.50
N VAL A 139 7.82 14.26 -3.73
CA VAL A 139 8.08 14.33 -2.27
C VAL A 139 7.24 13.30 -1.52
N ALA A 140 5.98 13.09 -1.87
CA ALA A 140 5.10 12.12 -1.22
C ALA A 140 5.58 10.68 -1.42
N ALA A 141 6.24 10.37 -2.53
CA ALA A 141 6.69 9.01 -2.86
C ALA A 141 7.69 8.42 -1.84
N VAL A 142 8.42 9.25 -1.09
CA VAL A 142 9.36 8.76 -0.06
C VAL A 142 8.67 8.36 1.25
N ILE A 143 7.43 8.79 1.49
CA ILE A 143 6.74 8.64 2.77
C ILE A 143 6.42 7.17 3.09
N PRO A 144 5.76 6.39 2.20
CA PRO A 144 5.42 4.99 2.49
C PRO A 144 6.64 4.12 2.79
N PRO A 145 7.72 4.11 1.97
CA PRO A 145 8.89 3.31 2.27
C PRO A 145 9.60 3.78 3.56
N CYS A 146 9.59 5.08 3.85
CA CYS A 146 10.19 5.62 5.06
C CYS A 146 9.41 5.21 6.32
N LEU A 147 8.08 5.22 6.29
CA LEU A 147 7.22 4.76 7.38
C LEU A 147 7.37 3.25 7.62
N ALA A 148 7.46 2.45 6.55
CA ALA A 148 7.73 1.02 6.64
C ALA A 148 9.10 0.73 7.25
N ALA A 149 10.13 1.45 6.81
CA ALA A 149 11.48 1.35 7.34
C ALA A 149 11.59 1.75 8.82
N LEU A 150 10.91 2.84 9.23
CA LEU A 150 10.82 3.23 10.64
C LEU A 150 10.09 2.16 11.46
N SER A 151 8.99 1.63 10.95
CA SER A 151 8.25 0.55 11.62
C SER A 151 9.16 -0.66 11.85
N LEU A 152 9.86 -1.13 10.81
CA LEU A 152 10.77 -2.27 10.91
C LEU A 152 11.93 -1.98 11.87
N GLY A 153 12.57 -0.82 11.75
CA GLY A 153 13.70 -0.42 12.58
C GLY A 153 13.37 -0.25 14.06
N ILE A 154 12.09 0.01 14.41
CA ILE A 154 11.63 0.16 15.79
C ILE A 154 11.21 -1.17 16.39
N VAL A 155 10.41 -1.99 15.67
CA VAL A 155 9.80 -3.19 16.25
C VAL A 155 10.52 -4.49 15.89
N GLY A 156 11.40 -4.48 14.90
CA GLY A 156 12.09 -5.68 14.39
C GLY A 156 11.18 -6.60 13.57
N HIS A 157 11.78 -7.62 12.93
CA HIS A 157 11.06 -8.54 12.05
C HIS A 157 9.95 -9.34 12.75
N GLY A 158 10.16 -9.77 13.99
CA GLY A 158 9.21 -10.60 14.73
C GLY A 158 7.88 -9.91 15.01
N ALA A 159 7.89 -8.62 15.35
CA ALA A 159 6.69 -7.85 15.67
C ALA A 159 6.15 -7.05 14.47
N LEU A 160 6.87 -7.03 13.33
CA LEU A 160 6.49 -6.27 12.15
C LEU A 160 5.08 -6.60 11.61
N PRO A 161 4.63 -7.87 11.50
CA PRO A 161 3.30 -8.17 10.98
C PRO A 161 2.18 -7.52 11.81
N ALA A 162 2.29 -7.58 13.15
CA ALA A 162 1.33 -6.94 14.05
C ALA A 162 1.40 -5.39 13.91
N ARG A 163 2.59 -4.84 13.73
CA ARG A 163 2.79 -3.40 13.52
C ARG A 163 2.16 -2.92 12.21
N VAL A 164 2.37 -3.64 11.11
CA VAL A 164 1.79 -3.31 9.80
C VAL A 164 0.26 -3.35 9.86
N SER A 165 -0.32 -4.39 10.45
CA SER A 165 -1.78 -4.46 10.64
C SER A 165 -2.33 -3.27 11.44
N ARG A 166 -1.62 -2.84 12.50
CA ARG A 166 -1.99 -1.66 13.29
C ARG A 166 -1.85 -0.37 12.49
N ASN A 167 -0.78 -0.24 11.69
CA ASN A 167 -0.58 0.91 10.80
C ASN A 167 -1.75 1.03 9.81
N GLU A 168 -2.16 -0.06 9.15
CA GLU A 168 -3.28 -0.03 8.20
C GLU A 168 -4.60 0.36 8.89
N SER A 169 -4.87 -0.17 10.08
CA SER A 169 -6.06 0.22 10.84
C SER A 169 -6.07 1.71 11.18
N LEU A 170 -4.93 2.27 11.58
CA LEU A 170 -4.77 3.70 11.89
C LEU A 170 -4.82 4.57 10.63
N ASN A 171 -4.29 4.08 9.51
CA ASN A 171 -4.39 4.75 8.21
C ASN A 171 -5.86 4.91 7.76
N HIS A 172 -6.67 3.85 7.84
CA HIS A 172 -8.10 3.92 7.54
C HIS A 172 -8.86 4.83 8.51
N ALA A 173 -8.52 4.80 9.81
CA ALA A 173 -9.10 5.71 10.80
C ALA A 173 -8.71 7.17 10.51
N GLY A 174 -7.47 7.42 10.09
CA GLY A 174 -7.00 8.74 9.67
C GLY A 174 -7.76 9.26 8.45
N ASN A 175 -7.86 8.43 7.39
CA ASN A 175 -8.61 8.77 6.18
C ASN A 175 -10.09 9.06 6.45
N PHE A 176 -10.73 8.25 7.30
CA PHE A 176 -12.10 8.49 7.75
C PHE A 176 -12.23 9.86 8.43
N THR A 177 -11.34 10.13 9.39
CA THR A 177 -11.35 11.39 10.15
C THR A 177 -11.10 12.60 9.25
N ALA A 178 -10.09 12.50 8.37
CA ALA A 178 -9.76 13.56 7.42
C ALA A 178 -10.95 13.84 6.48
N ALA A 179 -11.59 12.81 5.93
CA ALA A 179 -12.75 12.96 5.06
C ALA A 179 -13.94 13.61 5.79
N ALA A 180 -14.20 13.23 7.05
CA ALA A 180 -15.25 13.82 7.85
C ALA A 180 -14.96 15.31 8.15
N MET A 181 -13.73 15.63 8.55
CA MET A 181 -13.29 17.00 8.79
C MET A 181 -13.34 17.83 7.50
N ALA A 182 -12.87 17.28 6.38
CA ALA A 182 -12.89 17.96 5.09
C ALA A 182 -14.32 18.29 4.65
N GLY A 183 -15.28 17.37 4.83
CA GLY A 183 -16.68 17.62 4.53
C GLY A 183 -17.28 18.75 5.38
N LEU A 184 -17.07 18.68 6.70
CA LEU A 184 -17.59 19.69 7.62
C LEU A 184 -16.91 21.05 7.41
N VAL A 185 -15.58 21.08 7.43
CA VAL A 185 -14.82 22.34 7.30
C VAL A 185 -15.06 22.97 5.92
N GLY A 186 -15.02 22.14 4.85
CA GLY A 186 -15.25 22.63 3.49
C GLY A 186 -16.66 23.18 3.28
N GLN A 187 -17.68 22.55 3.91
CA GLN A 187 -19.08 22.98 3.80
C GLN A 187 -19.33 24.31 4.52
N TYR A 188 -18.81 24.49 5.74
CA TYR A 188 -19.11 25.65 6.57
C TYR A 188 -18.15 26.82 6.39
N GLN A 189 -16.88 26.53 6.05
CA GLN A 189 -15.82 27.54 5.93
C GLN A 189 -15.36 27.78 4.49
N GLY A 190 -15.74 26.88 3.57
CA GLY A 190 -15.36 26.93 2.17
C GLY A 190 -14.14 26.07 1.81
N ALA A 191 -14.01 25.78 0.53
CA ALA A 191 -13.04 24.80 0.01
C ALA A 191 -11.57 25.15 0.27
N ILE A 192 -11.23 26.43 0.43
CA ILE A 192 -9.86 26.86 0.74
C ILE A 192 -9.37 26.33 2.09
N TRP A 193 -10.27 26.11 3.05
CA TRP A 193 -9.91 25.60 4.36
C TRP A 193 -9.41 24.14 4.36
N LEU A 194 -9.70 23.37 3.30
CA LEU A 194 -9.15 22.05 3.12
C LEU A 194 -7.62 22.07 3.03
N PHE A 195 -7.07 23.07 2.37
CA PHE A 195 -5.62 23.25 2.24
C PHE A 195 -4.97 23.61 3.58
N TYR A 196 -5.66 24.41 4.41
CA TYR A 196 -5.20 24.70 5.77
C TYR A 196 -5.28 23.46 6.66
N LEU A 197 -6.29 22.59 6.47
CA LEU A 197 -6.43 21.33 7.19
C LEU A 197 -5.27 20.38 6.86
N VAL A 198 -4.93 20.20 5.58
CA VAL A 198 -3.76 19.40 5.16
C VAL A 198 -2.47 19.98 5.74
N CYS A 199 -2.32 21.31 5.76
CA CYS A 199 -1.17 21.97 6.37
C CYS A 199 -1.08 21.67 7.88
N PHE A 200 -2.19 21.69 8.59
CA PHE A 200 -2.27 21.31 9.99
C PHE A 200 -1.84 19.86 10.23
N PHE A 201 -2.37 18.90 9.45
CA PHE A 201 -1.98 17.50 9.54
C PHE A 201 -0.51 17.27 9.19
N ALA A 202 0.02 17.99 8.19
CA ALA A 202 1.43 17.95 7.81
C ALA A 202 2.35 18.44 8.94
N PHE A 203 2.00 19.53 9.57
CA PHE A 203 2.73 20.05 10.73
C PHE A 203 2.64 19.09 11.93
N ALA A 204 1.45 18.60 12.26
CA ALA A 204 1.24 17.62 13.32
C ALA A 204 2.01 16.32 13.08
N SER A 205 2.05 15.82 11.82
CA SER A 205 2.86 14.66 11.42
C SER A 205 4.34 14.89 11.63
N SER A 206 4.82 16.10 11.29
CA SER A 206 6.23 16.48 11.50
C SER A 206 6.59 16.51 12.97
N LEU A 207 5.70 16.99 13.84
CA LEU A 207 5.91 16.92 15.29
C LEU A 207 5.85 15.48 15.79
N ALA A 208 4.88 14.68 15.35
CA ALA A 208 4.72 13.29 15.76
C ALA A 208 5.98 12.46 15.44
N VAL A 209 6.55 12.59 14.23
CA VAL A 209 7.76 11.84 13.88
C VAL A 209 8.97 12.28 14.70
N MET A 210 9.06 13.53 15.12
CA MET A 210 10.16 14.03 15.98
C MET A 210 10.06 13.49 17.41
N LEU A 211 8.89 13.06 17.88
CA LEU A 211 8.73 12.41 19.19
C LEU A 211 9.30 10.99 19.24
N ILE A 212 9.54 10.34 18.10
CA ILE A 212 10.21 9.03 18.01
C ILE A 212 11.68 9.21 18.44
N ARG A 213 12.15 8.39 19.38
CA ARG A 213 13.52 8.45 19.87
C ARG A 213 14.50 7.92 18.81
N PRO A 214 15.53 8.70 18.41
CA PRO A 214 16.52 8.24 17.42
C PRO A 214 17.26 6.96 17.84
N SER A 215 17.54 6.83 19.14
CA SER A 215 18.26 5.69 19.72
C SER A 215 17.48 4.36 19.70
N GLU A 216 16.17 4.40 19.40
CA GLU A 216 15.33 3.22 19.30
C GLU A 216 15.17 2.74 17.85
N ILE A 217 15.74 3.45 16.89
CA ILE A 217 15.69 3.09 15.48
C ILE A 217 16.94 2.31 15.12
N ASP A 218 16.79 1.02 14.84
CA ASP A 218 17.85 0.22 14.25
C ASP A 218 17.93 0.50 12.74
N HIS A 219 18.98 1.17 12.32
CA HIS A 219 19.15 1.57 10.93
C HIS A 219 19.49 0.43 9.99
N GLU A 220 20.11 -0.65 10.47
CA GLU A 220 20.42 -1.82 9.64
C GLU A 220 19.16 -2.65 9.40
N LEU A 221 18.36 -2.89 10.45
CA LEU A 221 17.03 -3.53 10.29
C LEU A 221 16.12 -2.70 9.37
N ALA A 222 16.10 -1.37 9.55
CA ALA A 222 15.29 -0.47 8.74
C ALA A 222 15.61 -0.51 7.23
N ARG A 223 16.80 -1.02 6.84
CA ARG A 223 17.23 -1.23 5.44
C ARG A 223 16.88 -2.62 4.92
N GLY A 224 16.26 -3.48 5.72
CA GLY A 224 16.03 -4.88 5.36
C GLY A 224 17.30 -5.73 5.39
N GLY A 225 18.34 -5.31 6.10
CA GLY A 225 19.55 -6.09 6.34
C GLY A 225 19.18 -7.32 7.18
N GLU A 226 19.03 -8.47 6.54
CA GLU A 226 19.11 -9.74 7.25
C GLU A 226 20.59 -10.02 7.54
N THR A 227 20.91 -10.26 8.79
CA THR A 227 22.16 -10.91 9.17
C THR A 227 22.28 -12.20 8.37
N VAL A 228 23.27 -12.23 7.48
CA VAL A 228 23.63 -13.43 6.70
C VAL A 228 24.08 -14.50 7.68
N ARG A 229 23.16 -15.31 8.18
CA ARG A 229 23.44 -16.60 8.81
C ARG A 229 23.07 -17.67 7.81
N ASP A 230 24.09 -18.42 7.41
CA ASP A 230 24.08 -19.68 6.69
C ASP A 230 23.51 -19.69 5.26
N GLY A 231 24.43 -19.78 4.27
CA GLY A 231 24.25 -20.43 2.97
C GLY A 231 23.01 -20.13 2.15
N LYS A 232 22.37 -18.97 2.31
CA LYS A 232 21.09 -18.63 1.67
C LYS A 232 21.25 -18.53 0.16
N ALA A 233 20.34 -19.20 -0.55
CA ALA A 233 20.21 -19.15 -1.98
C ALA A 233 20.21 -17.70 -2.49
N GLN A 234 21.06 -17.38 -3.45
CA GLN A 234 21.09 -16.07 -4.09
C GLN A 234 19.73 -15.78 -4.72
N PRO A 235 19.23 -14.52 -4.64
CA PRO A 235 17.98 -14.14 -5.27
C PRO A 235 17.99 -14.49 -6.77
N LEU A 236 16.87 -14.99 -7.29
CA LEU A 236 16.76 -15.31 -8.71
C LEU A 236 17.07 -14.08 -9.58
N PRO A 237 17.77 -14.26 -10.72
CA PRO A 237 17.99 -13.18 -11.67
C PRO A 237 16.67 -12.56 -12.13
N LEU A 238 16.60 -11.23 -12.18
CA LEU A 238 15.40 -10.51 -12.61
C LEU A 238 14.89 -10.96 -13.98
N ALA A 239 15.81 -11.31 -14.89
CA ALA A 239 15.47 -11.82 -16.21
C ALA A 239 14.52 -13.03 -16.16
N ARG A 240 14.64 -13.93 -15.17
CA ARG A 240 13.74 -15.08 -15.02
C ARG A 240 12.36 -14.69 -14.51
N ILE A 241 12.24 -13.57 -13.82
CA ILE A 241 10.94 -13.07 -13.32
C ILE A 241 10.20 -12.35 -14.44
N VAL A 242 10.89 -11.49 -15.20
CA VAL A 242 10.29 -10.73 -16.31
C VAL A 242 9.92 -11.61 -17.51
N THR A 243 10.38 -12.86 -17.60
CA THR A 243 9.92 -13.81 -18.63
C THR A 243 8.64 -14.55 -18.25
N ARG A 244 8.15 -14.42 -17.02
CA ARG A 244 6.97 -15.14 -16.53
C ARG A 244 5.68 -14.49 -17.00
N ARG A 245 4.85 -15.27 -17.73
CA ARG A 245 3.56 -14.83 -18.26
C ARG A 245 2.56 -14.43 -17.16
N ASP A 246 2.50 -15.19 -16.07
CA ASP A 246 1.60 -14.93 -14.95
C ASP A 246 1.86 -13.58 -14.26
N VAL A 247 3.14 -13.18 -14.16
CA VAL A 247 3.54 -11.87 -13.64
C VAL A 247 3.02 -10.76 -14.55
N TRP A 248 3.20 -10.86 -15.87
CA TRP A 248 2.72 -9.83 -16.81
C TRP A 248 1.21 -9.75 -16.89
N VAL A 249 0.51 -10.91 -16.86
CA VAL A 249 -0.97 -10.94 -16.79
C VAL A 249 -1.46 -10.22 -15.53
N PHE A 250 -0.82 -10.48 -14.40
CA PHE A 250 -1.20 -9.82 -13.15
C PHE A 250 -0.93 -8.30 -13.20
N LEU A 251 0.25 -7.89 -13.64
CA LEU A 251 0.61 -6.47 -13.75
C LEU A 251 -0.31 -5.73 -14.73
N ALA A 252 -0.59 -6.30 -15.90
CA ALA A 252 -1.54 -5.71 -16.86
C ALA A 252 -2.95 -5.62 -16.25
N THR A 253 -3.40 -6.64 -15.52
CA THR A 253 -4.67 -6.58 -14.78
C THR A 253 -4.68 -5.42 -13.78
N VAL A 254 -3.60 -5.22 -13.03
CA VAL A 254 -3.46 -4.09 -12.08
C VAL A 254 -3.53 -2.75 -12.79
N VAL A 255 -2.87 -2.58 -13.93
CA VAL A 255 -2.94 -1.35 -14.74
C VAL A 255 -4.38 -1.07 -15.17
N PHE A 256 -5.06 -2.05 -15.78
CA PHE A 256 -6.43 -1.85 -16.25
C PHE A 256 -7.43 -1.69 -15.11
N PHE A 257 -7.23 -2.38 -13.98
CA PHE A 257 -8.04 -2.19 -12.78
C PHE A 257 -7.97 -0.75 -12.30
N HIS A 258 -6.77 -0.19 -12.15
CA HIS A 258 -6.60 1.19 -11.68
C HIS A 258 -6.95 2.21 -12.76
N PHE A 259 -6.79 1.88 -14.04
CA PHE A 259 -7.31 2.70 -15.12
C PHE A 259 -8.85 2.82 -15.01
N GLY A 260 -9.55 1.71 -14.77
CA GLY A 260 -11.00 1.75 -14.57
C GLY A 260 -11.43 2.44 -13.27
N ASN A 261 -10.60 2.39 -12.21
CA ASN A 261 -10.99 2.80 -10.87
C ASN A 261 -10.64 4.25 -10.49
N ALA A 262 -9.42 4.70 -10.80
CA ALA A 262 -8.82 5.85 -10.11
C ALA A 262 -9.55 7.18 -10.35
N ALA A 263 -10.06 7.43 -11.54
CA ALA A 263 -10.77 8.66 -11.86
C ALA A 263 -12.25 8.64 -11.43
N MET A 264 -12.84 7.48 -11.08
CA MET A 264 -14.27 7.41 -10.76
C MET A 264 -14.66 8.31 -9.60
N LEU A 265 -13.91 8.31 -8.51
CA LEU A 265 -14.20 9.15 -7.34
C LEU A 265 -13.98 10.65 -7.62
N PRO A 266 -12.84 11.09 -8.20
CA PRO A 266 -12.68 12.49 -8.61
C PRO A 266 -13.77 12.98 -9.57
N LEU A 267 -14.17 12.18 -10.56
CA LEU A 267 -15.23 12.55 -11.50
C LEU A 267 -16.60 12.61 -10.83
N ALA A 268 -16.90 11.69 -9.91
CA ALA A 268 -18.12 11.74 -9.11
C ALA A 268 -18.19 13.04 -8.29
N GLY A 269 -17.08 13.44 -7.66
CA GLY A 269 -16.98 14.72 -6.96
C GLY A 269 -17.20 15.92 -7.89
N GLN A 270 -16.58 15.93 -9.08
CA GLN A 270 -16.77 16.98 -10.08
C GLN A 270 -18.23 17.03 -10.58
N MET A 271 -18.86 15.88 -10.77
CA MET A 271 -20.27 15.79 -11.18
C MET A 271 -21.19 16.37 -10.11
N ILE A 272 -20.99 16.03 -8.84
CA ILE A 272 -21.73 16.61 -7.71
C ILE A 272 -21.54 18.13 -7.66
N ALA A 273 -20.30 18.62 -7.77
CA ALA A 273 -19.99 20.05 -7.78
C ALA A 273 -20.74 20.81 -8.89
N LYS A 274 -20.92 20.17 -10.06
CA LYS A 274 -21.62 20.75 -11.19
C LYS A 274 -23.14 20.71 -11.05
N THR A 275 -23.70 19.60 -10.56
CA THR A 275 -25.16 19.36 -10.54
C THR A 275 -25.84 19.84 -9.24
N HIS A 276 -25.09 19.86 -8.12
CA HIS A 276 -25.58 20.27 -6.80
C HIS A 276 -24.61 21.26 -6.14
N PRO A 277 -24.53 22.50 -6.63
CA PRO A 277 -23.64 23.52 -6.06
C PRO A 277 -23.90 23.72 -4.57
N GLY A 278 -22.83 23.76 -3.77
CA GLY A 278 -22.88 23.90 -2.32
C GLY A 278 -23.00 22.61 -1.52
N GLN A 279 -23.13 21.44 -2.17
CA GLN A 279 -23.12 20.12 -1.53
C GLN A 279 -21.93 19.24 -1.96
N ASP A 280 -21.04 19.76 -2.78
CA ASP A 280 -19.93 19.07 -3.42
C ASP A 280 -18.95 18.48 -2.40
N LEU A 281 -18.53 19.24 -1.39
CA LEU A 281 -17.55 18.80 -0.41
C LEU A 281 -18.12 17.79 0.59
N ILE A 282 -19.34 18.01 1.08
CA ILE A 282 -19.99 17.07 1.99
C ILE A 282 -20.36 15.76 1.26
N GLY A 283 -20.79 15.85 0.01
CA GLY A 283 -21.08 14.70 -0.84
C GLY A 283 -19.84 13.85 -1.11
N LEU A 284 -18.72 14.50 -1.47
CA LEU A 284 -17.44 13.79 -1.67
C LEU A 284 -16.93 13.13 -0.39
N SER A 285 -17.02 13.85 0.75
CA SER A 285 -16.64 13.28 2.05
C SER A 285 -17.50 12.07 2.42
N ALA A 286 -18.80 12.13 2.17
CA ALA A 286 -19.70 10.98 2.38
C ALA A 286 -19.32 9.80 1.49
N CYS A 287 -18.93 10.04 0.24
CA CYS A 287 -18.41 9.01 -0.66
C CYS A 287 -17.16 8.32 -0.09
N VAL A 288 -16.18 9.10 0.38
CA VAL A 288 -14.93 8.58 0.97
C VAL A 288 -15.24 7.78 2.24
N ILE A 289 -16.05 8.33 3.13
CA ILE A 289 -16.44 7.68 4.40
C ILE A 289 -17.13 6.34 4.12
N ALA A 290 -18.10 6.31 3.21
CA ALA A 290 -18.80 5.08 2.84
C ALA A 290 -17.82 4.01 2.31
N ALA A 291 -16.90 4.39 1.44
CA ALA A 291 -15.89 3.50 0.91
C ALA A 291 -14.95 2.96 2.02
N GLN A 292 -14.43 3.82 2.91
CA GLN A 292 -13.51 3.42 3.97
C GLN A 292 -14.16 2.45 4.99
N LEU A 293 -15.41 2.68 5.37
CA LEU A 293 -16.13 1.77 6.26
C LEU A 293 -16.32 0.40 5.63
N VAL A 294 -16.71 0.36 4.35
CA VAL A 294 -16.87 -0.91 3.62
C VAL A 294 -15.54 -1.61 3.40
N MET A 295 -14.44 -0.89 3.13
CA MET A 295 -13.09 -1.46 3.03
C MET A 295 -12.67 -2.20 4.29
N MET A 296 -12.93 -1.64 5.48
CA MET A 296 -12.61 -2.29 6.76
C MET A 296 -13.33 -3.63 6.91
N VAL A 297 -14.63 -3.66 6.59
CA VAL A 297 -15.45 -4.90 6.66
C VAL A 297 -15.00 -5.91 5.60
N THR A 298 -14.75 -5.44 4.38
CA THR A 298 -14.33 -6.26 3.24
C THR A 298 -12.97 -6.90 3.49
N ALA A 299 -11.98 -6.16 3.97
CA ALA A 299 -10.65 -6.69 4.30
C ALA A 299 -10.74 -7.82 5.34
N SER A 300 -11.59 -7.66 6.36
CA SER A 300 -11.85 -8.68 7.38
C SER A 300 -12.55 -9.91 6.78
N ALA A 301 -13.50 -9.72 5.86
CA ALA A 301 -14.22 -10.80 5.16
C ALA A 301 -13.28 -11.60 4.25
N VAL A 302 -12.41 -10.93 3.50
CA VAL A 302 -11.36 -11.55 2.66
C VAL A 302 -10.44 -12.44 3.51
N GLY A 303 -9.98 -11.96 4.66
CA GLY A 303 -9.16 -12.75 5.58
C GLY A 303 -9.87 -14.03 6.06
N ARG A 304 -11.20 -13.95 6.35
CA ARG A 304 -12.02 -15.13 6.70
C ARG A 304 -12.16 -16.10 5.52
N ALA A 305 -12.47 -15.58 4.33
CA ALA A 305 -12.63 -16.38 3.11
C ALA A 305 -11.34 -17.16 2.77
N MET A 306 -10.18 -16.53 2.92
CA MET A 306 -8.88 -17.18 2.70
C MET A 306 -8.59 -18.28 3.72
N ARG A 307 -8.93 -18.07 5.01
CA ARG A 307 -8.82 -19.11 6.04
C ARG A 307 -9.74 -20.29 5.78
N ALA A 308 -10.91 -20.04 5.20
CA ALA A 308 -11.83 -21.08 4.74
C ALA A 308 -11.38 -21.80 3.46
N GLY A 309 -10.20 -21.47 2.92
CA GLY A 309 -9.61 -22.16 1.76
C GLY A 309 -10.14 -21.67 0.40
N ILE A 310 -10.86 -20.55 0.33
CA ILE A 310 -11.28 -19.96 -0.94
C ILE A 310 -10.06 -19.46 -1.70
N GLY A 311 -9.97 -19.83 -3.00
CA GLY A 311 -8.86 -19.48 -3.88
C GLY A 311 -8.75 -17.97 -4.12
N ARG A 312 -7.50 -17.49 -4.31
CA ARG A 312 -7.20 -16.06 -4.54
C ARG A 312 -7.89 -15.54 -5.78
N LYS A 313 -7.87 -16.34 -6.86
CA LYS A 313 -8.53 -15.99 -8.14
C LYS A 313 -10.02 -15.72 -7.94
N LYS A 314 -10.74 -16.59 -7.22
CA LYS A 314 -12.18 -16.44 -6.98
C LYS A 314 -12.50 -15.15 -6.21
N ILE A 315 -11.71 -14.85 -5.17
CA ILE A 315 -11.91 -13.65 -4.35
C ILE A 315 -11.62 -12.40 -5.19
N PHE A 316 -10.52 -12.40 -5.96
CA PHE A 316 -10.14 -11.25 -6.75
C PHE A 316 -11.10 -10.97 -7.91
N LEU A 317 -11.70 -12.02 -8.51
CA LEU A 317 -12.74 -11.87 -9.52
C LEU A 317 -13.95 -11.09 -9.01
N VAL A 318 -14.31 -11.21 -7.72
CA VAL A 318 -15.39 -10.39 -7.13
C VAL A 318 -15.07 -8.90 -7.25
N ALA A 319 -13.84 -8.49 -6.89
CA ALA A 319 -13.41 -7.09 -7.05
C ALA A 319 -13.49 -6.61 -8.50
N LEU A 320 -13.05 -7.48 -9.43
CA LEU A 320 -13.02 -7.18 -10.86
C LEU A 320 -14.41 -7.11 -11.49
N VAL A 321 -15.40 -7.87 -10.98
CA VAL A 321 -16.79 -7.80 -11.43
C VAL A 321 -17.50 -6.55 -10.89
N VAL A 322 -17.24 -6.21 -9.63
CA VAL A 322 -17.88 -5.06 -8.98
C VAL A 322 -17.50 -3.75 -9.66
N LEU A 323 -16.26 -3.63 -10.13
CA LEU A 323 -15.74 -2.38 -10.66
C LEU A 323 -16.44 -1.88 -11.95
N PRO A 324 -16.62 -2.69 -13.01
CA PRO A 324 -17.39 -2.24 -14.18
C PRO A 324 -18.85 -1.94 -13.86
N ILE A 325 -19.48 -2.69 -12.95
CA ILE A 325 -20.87 -2.43 -12.47
C ILE A 325 -20.91 -1.03 -11.85
N ARG A 326 -19.95 -0.68 -10.97
CA ARG A 326 -19.83 0.65 -10.36
C ARG A 326 -19.76 1.75 -11.42
N GLY A 327 -18.92 1.58 -12.45
CA GLY A 327 -18.77 2.57 -13.53
C GLY A 327 -20.07 2.77 -14.32
N LEU A 328 -20.78 1.69 -14.65
CA LEU A 328 -22.08 1.76 -15.33
C LEU A 328 -23.16 2.41 -14.47
N LEU A 329 -23.18 2.16 -13.17
CA LEU A 329 -24.12 2.81 -12.25
C LEU A 329 -23.86 4.31 -12.15
N PHE A 330 -22.59 4.75 -12.14
CA PHE A 330 -22.25 6.18 -12.20
C PHE A 330 -22.66 6.82 -13.54
N ALA A 331 -22.57 6.09 -14.65
CA ALA A 331 -23.01 6.58 -15.94
C ALA A 331 -24.54 6.74 -16.03
N ALA A 332 -25.30 6.00 -15.20
CA ALA A 332 -26.75 5.95 -15.22
C ALA A 332 -27.42 6.95 -14.25
N THR A 333 -26.67 7.69 -13.43
CA THR A 333 -27.24 8.60 -12.42
C THR A 333 -26.40 9.86 -12.24
N ASP A 334 -27.06 10.96 -11.94
CA ASP A 334 -26.48 12.23 -11.48
C ASP A 334 -26.97 12.61 -10.05
N ASN A 335 -27.76 11.73 -9.44
CA ASN A 335 -28.27 11.92 -8.08
C ASN A 335 -27.16 11.74 -7.04
N ALA A 336 -26.89 12.75 -6.23
CA ALA A 336 -25.82 12.75 -5.23
C ALA A 336 -25.95 11.60 -4.20
N TYR A 337 -27.16 11.27 -3.75
CA TYR A 337 -27.39 10.18 -2.80
C TYR A 337 -27.11 8.80 -3.43
N ALA A 338 -27.50 8.63 -4.70
CA ALA A 338 -27.20 7.41 -5.45
C ALA A 338 -25.67 7.27 -5.65
N VAL A 339 -24.97 8.35 -5.96
CA VAL A 339 -23.51 8.39 -6.08
C VAL A 339 -22.82 7.95 -4.78
N ILE A 340 -23.27 8.43 -3.63
CA ILE A 340 -22.76 8.01 -2.31
C ILE A 340 -23.02 6.51 -2.08
N GLY A 341 -24.23 6.03 -2.41
CA GLY A 341 -24.58 4.61 -2.29
C GLY A 341 -23.71 3.70 -3.18
N ILE A 342 -23.40 4.14 -4.41
CA ILE A 342 -22.55 3.42 -5.35
C ILE A 342 -21.09 3.28 -4.80
N GLN A 343 -20.64 4.16 -3.93
CA GLN A 343 -19.31 4.08 -3.32
C GLN A 343 -19.14 2.87 -2.37
N ILE A 344 -20.21 2.24 -1.93
CA ILE A 344 -20.14 0.93 -1.25
C ILE A 344 -19.42 -0.09 -2.14
N LEU A 345 -19.63 -0.04 -3.45
CA LEU A 345 -18.96 -0.91 -4.42
C LEU A 345 -17.46 -0.63 -4.52
N ASP A 346 -17.06 0.63 -4.32
CA ASP A 346 -15.64 0.98 -4.21
C ASP A 346 -14.99 0.29 -3.01
N GLY A 347 -15.62 0.41 -1.85
CA GLY A 347 -15.13 -0.24 -0.63
C GLY A 347 -14.96 -1.76 -0.77
N ILE A 348 -15.86 -2.43 -1.51
CA ILE A 348 -15.74 -3.86 -1.82
C ILE A 348 -14.55 -4.11 -2.76
N SER A 349 -14.50 -3.41 -3.89
CA SER A 349 -13.50 -3.61 -4.92
C SER A 349 -12.08 -3.30 -4.42
N ALA A 350 -11.88 -2.11 -3.85
CA ALA A 350 -10.58 -1.67 -3.36
C ALA A 350 -10.15 -2.42 -2.08
N GLY A 351 -11.10 -2.77 -1.19
CA GLY A 351 -10.81 -3.58 0.00
C GLY A 351 -10.36 -4.99 -0.34
N ILE A 352 -10.93 -5.64 -1.37
CA ILE A 352 -10.43 -6.93 -1.87
C ILE A 352 -9.06 -6.75 -2.52
N PHE A 353 -8.90 -5.72 -3.38
CA PHE A 353 -7.65 -5.48 -4.10
C PHE A 353 -6.47 -5.32 -3.15
N GLY A 354 -6.57 -4.47 -2.14
CA GLY A 354 -5.48 -4.17 -1.20
C GLY A 354 -4.93 -5.43 -0.51
N VAL A 355 -5.82 -6.33 -0.08
CA VAL A 355 -5.42 -7.58 0.57
C VAL A 355 -4.91 -8.61 -0.44
N VAL A 356 -5.71 -8.89 -1.48
CA VAL A 356 -5.46 -10.04 -2.39
C VAL A 356 -4.29 -9.79 -3.31
N ALA A 357 -4.08 -8.56 -3.78
CA ALA A 357 -2.96 -8.22 -4.66
C ALA A 357 -1.60 -8.49 -3.99
N THR A 358 -1.47 -8.11 -2.71
CA THR A 358 -0.27 -8.38 -1.91
C THR A 358 -0.02 -9.88 -1.75
N ILE A 359 -1.08 -10.68 -1.58
CA ILE A 359 -0.96 -12.13 -1.41
C ILE A 359 -0.61 -12.81 -2.73
N ILE A 360 -1.25 -12.41 -3.85
CA ILE A 360 -0.89 -12.90 -5.19
C ILE A 360 0.58 -12.58 -5.49
N ALA A 361 1.06 -11.37 -5.18
CA ALA A 361 2.46 -11.00 -5.33
C ALA A 361 3.38 -11.92 -4.53
N SER A 362 3.02 -12.21 -3.27
CA SER A 362 3.78 -13.14 -2.42
C SER A 362 3.79 -14.56 -2.99
N ASP A 363 2.65 -15.06 -3.47
CA ASP A 363 2.54 -16.39 -4.07
C ASP A 363 3.37 -16.48 -5.37
N LEU A 364 3.35 -15.46 -6.23
CA LEU A 364 4.12 -15.39 -7.47
C LEU A 364 5.64 -15.31 -7.22
N MET A 365 6.07 -14.66 -6.15
CA MET A 365 7.48 -14.45 -5.82
C MET A 365 8.04 -15.47 -4.84
N ARG A 366 7.28 -16.49 -4.47
CA ARG A 366 7.73 -17.50 -3.52
C ARG A 366 9.01 -18.19 -3.99
N GLY A 367 10.01 -18.26 -3.10
CA GLY A 367 11.31 -18.87 -3.39
C GLY A 367 12.22 -18.05 -4.31
N THR A 368 11.81 -16.86 -4.75
CA THR A 368 12.64 -16.01 -5.62
C THR A 368 13.53 -15.03 -4.86
N GLY A 369 13.24 -14.72 -3.59
CA GLY A 369 13.91 -13.66 -2.82
C GLY A 369 13.66 -12.24 -3.39
N ARG A 370 12.56 -12.02 -4.16
CA ARG A 370 12.27 -10.77 -4.89
C ARG A 370 10.91 -10.16 -4.55
N PHE A 371 10.41 -10.39 -3.34
CA PHE A 371 9.08 -9.89 -2.94
C PHE A 371 8.97 -8.37 -2.96
N SER A 372 10.00 -7.65 -2.44
CA SER A 372 9.99 -6.17 -2.43
C SER A 372 10.03 -5.59 -3.85
N PHE A 373 10.77 -6.22 -4.77
CA PHE A 373 10.75 -5.87 -6.19
C PHE A 373 9.33 -6.00 -6.79
N ALA A 374 8.62 -7.09 -6.49
CA ALA A 374 7.25 -7.28 -6.98
C ALA A 374 6.28 -6.22 -6.41
N GLN A 375 6.39 -5.87 -5.13
CA GLN A 375 5.58 -4.81 -4.53
C GLN A 375 5.82 -3.45 -5.20
N GLY A 376 7.09 -3.09 -5.46
CA GLY A 376 7.43 -1.88 -6.19
C GLY A 376 6.90 -1.87 -7.62
N THR A 377 6.96 -3.02 -8.31
CA THR A 377 6.43 -3.15 -9.68
C THR A 377 4.91 -3.05 -9.71
N ILE A 378 4.21 -3.61 -8.71
CA ILE A 378 2.75 -3.45 -8.56
C ILE A 378 2.41 -1.99 -8.28
N ALA A 379 3.14 -1.31 -7.40
CA ALA A 379 2.91 0.10 -7.12
C ALA A 379 3.10 0.98 -8.37
N LEU A 380 4.10 0.66 -9.21
CA LEU A 380 4.29 1.31 -10.50
C LEU A 380 3.09 1.06 -11.44
N ALA A 381 2.61 -0.18 -11.53
CA ALA A 381 1.44 -0.54 -12.34
C ALA A 381 0.16 0.19 -11.88
N VAL A 382 -0.05 0.30 -10.57
CA VAL A 382 -1.11 1.11 -9.94
C VAL A 382 -1.00 2.56 -10.38
N GLY A 383 0.18 3.16 -10.26
CA GLY A 383 0.44 4.55 -10.63
C GLY A 383 0.20 4.83 -12.11
N ILE A 384 0.67 3.96 -13.00
CA ILE A 384 0.45 4.08 -14.45
C ILE A 384 -1.07 4.03 -14.76
N GLY A 385 -1.77 3.04 -14.22
CA GLY A 385 -3.21 2.90 -14.42
C GLY A 385 -3.97 4.12 -13.92
N ALA A 386 -3.66 4.62 -12.73
CA ALA A 386 -4.30 5.80 -12.15
C ALA A 386 -4.02 7.08 -12.94
N ALA A 387 -2.78 7.28 -13.39
CA ALA A 387 -2.40 8.45 -14.20
C ALA A 387 -3.15 8.46 -15.54
N LEU A 388 -3.16 7.32 -16.25
CA LEU A 388 -3.91 7.17 -17.49
C LEU A 388 -5.42 7.38 -17.29
N SER A 389 -5.97 6.86 -16.17
CA SER A 389 -7.38 7.05 -15.80
C SER A 389 -7.74 8.54 -15.71
N ASN A 390 -7.02 9.29 -14.89
CA ASN A 390 -7.30 10.71 -14.66
C ASN A 390 -7.11 11.54 -15.96
N LEU A 391 -6.02 11.29 -16.69
CA LEU A 391 -5.71 12.03 -17.91
C LEU A 391 -6.79 11.81 -18.97
N THR A 392 -7.09 10.54 -19.29
CA THR A 392 -8.02 10.26 -20.41
C THR A 392 -9.46 10.59 -20.05
N SER A 393 -9.90 10.29 -18.84
CA SER A 393 -11.29 10.57 -18.43
C SER A 393 -11.58 12.06 -18.33
N GLY A 394 -10.61 12.90 -17.95
CA GLY A 394 -10.77 14.35 -17.95
C GLY A 394 -11.09 14.90 -19.34
N PHE A 395 -10.31 14.52 -20.36
CA PHE A 395 -10.58 14.92 -21.75
C PHE A 395 -11.91 14.37 -22.30
N ILE A 396 -12.29 13.15 -21.90
CA ILE A 396 -13.58 12.57 -22.30
C ILE A 396 -14.74 13.34 -21.68
N VAL A 397 -14.63 13.76 -20.40
CA VAL A 397 -15.67 14.59 -19.76
C VAL A 397 -15.87 15.90 -20.48
N ASP A 398 -14.80 16.61 -20.84
CA ASP A 398 -14.89 17.90 -21.51
C ASP A 398 -15.54 17.80 -22.90
N ARG A 399 -15.32 16.69 -23.61
CA ARG A 399 -15.82 16.51 -24.98
C ARG A 399 -17.16 15.78 -25.06
N PHE A 400 -17.42 14.80 -24.21
CA PHE A 400 -18.55 13.88 -24.28
C PHE A 400 -19.37 13.79 -22.99
N GLY A 401 -18.95 14.49 -21.92
CA GLY A 401 -19.64 14.51 -20.62
C GLY A 401 -19.27 13.37 -19.69
N PHE A 402 -19.77 13.44 -18.45
CA PHE A 402 -19.46 12.50 -17.36
C PHE A 402 -19.88 11.06 -17.68
N GLY A 403 -21.07 10.84 -18.25
CA GLY A 403 -21.58 9.52 -18.59
C GLY A 403 -20.62 8.75 -19.52
N ALA A 404 -20.10 9.40 -20.56
CA ALA A 404 -19.15 8.81 -21.49
C ALA A 404 -17.82 8.43 -20.78
N ALA A 405 -17.35 9.27 -19.86
CA ALA A 405 -16.14 8.98 -19.10
C ALA A 405 -16.35 7.77 -18.17
N PHE A 406 -17.47 7.68 -17.45
CA PHE A 406 -17.77 6.53 -16.63
C PHE A 406 -17.95 5.23 -17.46
N CYS A 407 -18.53 5.29 -18.67
CA CYS A 407 -18.59 4.14 -19.57
C CYS A 407 -17.21 3.70 -20.03
N LEU A 408 -16.29 4.65 -20.35
CA LEU A 408 -14.90 4.32 -20.66
C LEU A 408 -14.21 3.60 -19.48
N LEU A 409 -14.37 4.13 -18.27
CA LEU A 409 -13.77 3.53 -17.07
C LEU A 409 -14.33 2.13 -16.80
N ALA A 410 -15.65 1.94 -16.98
CA ALA A 410 -16.27 0.62 -16.88
C ALA A 410 -15.75 -0.35 -17.94
N PHE A 411 -15.50 0.11 -19.16
CA PHE A 411 -14.91 -0.69 -20.22
C PHE A 411 -13.47 -1.11 -19.91
N MET A 412 -12.64 -0.21 -19.37
CA MET A 412 -11.28 -0.54 -18.93
C MET A 412 -11.29 -1.58 -17.78
N ALA A 413 -12.22 -1.44 -16.84
CA ALA A 413 -12.42 -2.40 -15.76
C ALA A 413 -12.88 -3.77 -16.29
N LEU A 414 -13.72 -3.80 -17.34
CA LEU A 414 -14.12 -5.05 -18.02
C LEU A 414 -12.92 -5.73 -18.68
N ILE A 415 -12.01 -4.98 -19.29
CA ILE A 415 -10.75 -5.54 -19.84
C ILE A 415 -9.95 -6.20 -18.71
N ALA A 416 -9.80 -5.56 -17.55
CA ALA A 416 -9.12 -6.16 -16.40
C ALA A 416 -9.77 -7.48 -15.96
N LEU A 417 -11.10 -7.50 -15.87
CA LEU A 417 -11.87 -8.69 -15.54
C LEU A 417 -11.63 -9.84 -16.54
N LEU A 418 -11.78 -9.59 -17.82
CA LEU A 418 -11.62 -10.59 -18.87
C LEU A 418 -10.18 -11.12 -18.93
N LEU A 419 -9.20 -10.22 -18.87
CA LEU A 419 -7.79 -10.59 -18.85
C LEU A 419 -7.46 -11.51 -17.69
N PHE A 420 -7.87 -11.14 -16.47
CA PHE A 420 -7.61 -11.93 -15.28
C PHE A 420 -8.38 -13.25 -15.28
N ALA A 421 -9.65 -13.23 -15.65
CA ALA A 421 -10.48 -14.43 -15.66
C ALA A 421 -9.93 -15.51 -16.60
N VAL A 422 -9.51 -15.10 -17.81
CA VAL A 422 -9.04 -16.02 -18.86
C VAL A 422 -7.57 -16.41 -18.66
N ALA A 423 -6.69 -15.45 -18.39
CA ALA A 423 -5.25 -15.65 -18.49
C ALA A 423 -4.55 -15.92 -17.15
N MET A 424 -5.15 -15.53 -15.99
CA MET A 424 -4.51 -15.72 -14.69
C MET A 424 -4.85 -17.11 -14.11
N PRO A 425 -3.86 -17.94 -13.75
CA PRO A 425 -4.10 -19.20 -13.03
C PRO A 425 -4.47 -18.93 -11.56
N GLU A 426 -5.04 -19.95 -10.88
CA GLU A 426 -5.19 -19.93 -9.42
C GLU A 426 -3.82 -20.07 -8.75
N THR A 427 -3.50 -19.19 -7.80
CA THR A 427 -2.19 -19.19 -7.13
C THR A 427 -2.14 -20.07 -5.88
N LEU A 428 -3.30 -20.40 -5.27
CA LEU A 428 -3.38 -21.23 -4.07
C LEU A 428 -2.87 -22.67 -4.30
N GLY A 429 -3.03 -23.22 -5.50
CA GLY A 429 -2.65 -24.61 -5.85
C GLY A 429 -1.14 -24.83 -5.96
N ASN A 430 -0.38 -23.83 -6.40
CA ASN A 430 1.07 -23.91 -6.53
C ASN A 430 1.80 -24.12 -5.19
N ILE A 431 1.14 -23.82 -4.07
CA ILE A 431 1.66 -24.03 -2.71
C ILE A 431 1.70 -25.53 -2.37
N ARG A 432 0.73 -26.32 -2.86
CA ARG A 432 0.64 -27.76 -2.57
C ARG A 432 1.61 -28.58 -3.42
N SER A 433 1.81 -28.21 -4.68
CA SER A 433 2.73 -28.91 -5.58
C SER A 433 4.20 -28.68 -5.20
N SER A 434 4.57 -27.47 -4.74
CA SER A 434 5.93 -27.18 -4.25
C SER A 434 6.27 -27.93 -2.96
N ARG A 435 5.31 -28.17 -2.06
CA ARG A 435 5.56 -29.03 -0.87
C ARG A 435 5.69 -30.52 -1.22
N ALA A 436 4.99 -30.98 -2.24
CA ALA A 436 5.09 -32.38 -2.69
C ALA A 436 6.41 -32.68 -3.42
N SER A 437 6.99 -31.69 -4.10
CA SER A 437 8.28 -31.82 -4.79
C SER A 437 9.51 -31.62 -3.90
N THR A 438 9.33 -31.11 -2.67
CA THR A 438 10.44 -30.92 -1.70
C THR A 438 10.62 -32.13 -0.78
N ILE A 439 9.72 -33.12 -0.83
CA ILE A 439 9.97 -34.44 -0.27
C ILE A 439 10.80 -35.18 -1.29
N ILE A 440 12.12 -34.97 -1.29
CA ILE A 440 13.08 -35.82 -1.99
C ILE A 440 12.91 -37.23 -1.39
N PRO A 441 12.48 -38.23 -2.13
CA PRO A 441 12.48 -39.57 -1.60
C PRO A 441 13.93 -39.91 -1.22
N ILE A 442 14.16 -40.20 0.05
CA ILE A 442 15.47 -40.71 0.49
C ILE A 442 15.76 -41.89 -0.40
N SER A 443 16.81 -41.75 -1.22
CA SER A 443 17.25 -42.82 -2.14
C SER A 443 17.46 -44.09 -1.32
N PRO A 444 16.91 -45.25 -1.73
CA PRO A 444 17.09 -46.49 -0.99
C PRO A 444 18.57 -46.89 -0.81
N ALA A 445 19.47 -46.24 -1.52
CA ALA A 445 20.92 -46.40 -1.37
C ALA A 445 21.50 -45.85 -0.07
N VAL A 446 20.87 -44.84 0.55
CA VAL A 446 21.32 -44.27 1.84
C VAL A 446 20.78 -45.10 3.01
N ALA A 447 19.57 -45.68 2.88
CA ALA A 447 19.02 -46.58 3.88
C ALA A 447 19.78 -47.93 3.97
N ALA A 448 20.44 -48.33 2.91
CA ALA A 448 21.26 -49.55 2.89
C ALA A 448 22.68 -49.34 3.49
N ALA A 449 23.19 -48.09 3.52
CA ALA A 449 24.50 -47.80 4.12
C ALA A 449 24.44 -47.82 5.67
N ASP A 450 23.35 -47.31 6.25
CA ASP A 450 23.16 -47.28 7.72
C ASP A 450 22.86 -48.67 8.28
N ALA A 451 22.33 -49.62 7.49
CA ALA A 451 22.08 -50.97 7.90
C ALA A 451 23.35 -51.86 7.92
N CYS A 452 24.41 -51.47 7.18
CA CYS A 452 25.68 -52.21 7.15
C CYS A 452 26.65 -51.79 8.28
N GLU A 453 26.55 -50.66 8.88
CA GLU A 453 27.42 -50.23 9.99
C GLU A 453 26.97 -50.72 11.38
N GLY A 454 25.70 -51.16 11.51
CA GLY A 454 25.16 -51.71 12.76
C GLY A 454 25.58 -53.14 13.09
N HIS A 455 26.33 -53.87 12.26
CA HIS A 455 26.70 -55.28 12.47
C HIS A 455 28.20 -55.50 12.70
N ARG A 456 28.98 -54.46 12.97
CA ARG A 456 30.39 -54.56 13.39
C ARG A 456 30.64 -53.73 14.66
N ARG A 457 30.01 -54.13 15.72
CA ARG A 457 30.52 -53.92 17.10
C ARG A 457 29.92 -54.96 18.02
#